data_cf32a223d2dd5575ca3e6ec890df5307
#
_entry.id   cf32a223d2dd5575ca3e6ec890df5307
#
_cell.length_a   1.000
_cell.length_b   1.000
_cell.length_c   1.000
_cell.angle_alpha   90.00
_cell.angle_beta   90.00
_cell.angle_gamma   90.00
#
_symmetry.space_group_name_H-M   'P 1'
#
loop_
_entity.id
_entity.type
_entity.pdbx_description
1 polymer ?
#
loop_
_entity_poly.entity_id
_entity_poly.type
_entity_poly.pdbx_seq_one_letter_code
_entity_poly.pdbx_strand_id
1 'polypeptide(L)'
;MRRAPLLGEHTEQIKAELTRFLRETLRLELNHDKTLITHARTQRARFLGYHITVQHANARLTRGRRQVNGKVALRVPPDVVRAQCARYRGHGTPSPRFRLQNLDDYDIVRVYGAEYRGVVSYYLLAQDAWRLGTLQWCALTSMLKTLAMKHKSTVTKMAARHMATAADGDGTLRCFEARRARKGKEDLVARFGGIPLRQDRQAVIRDPGPAPLPYPRKELISRLTKRECELCETGTTVAVHQVTGLNKLGEPGPGQPAWAALMAKKRRKTLIVCAPCHDHIHANPVASAA
;
A
#
# COMPACT_ATOMS: atom_id res chain seq x y z
N MET A 1 -32.81 14.32 -48.11
CA MET A 1 -31.60 14.58 -47.30
C MET A 1 -31.75 13.97 -45.94
N ARG A 2 -31.18 12.80 -45.65
CA ARG A 2 -31.14 12.24 -44.27
C ARG A 2 -30.08 12.99 -43.50
N ARG A 3 -30.49 13.73 -42.45
CA ARG A 3 -29.54 14.31 -41.49
C ARG A 3 -28.74 13.16 -40.85
N ALA A 4 -27.41 13.21 -40.96
CA ALA A 4 -26.56 12.30 -40.18
C ALA A 4 -26.93 12.46 -38.69
N PRO A 5 -27.17 11.36 -37.95
CA PRO A 5 -27.51 11.45 -36.53
C PRO A 5 -26.41 12.19 -35.79
N LEU A 6 -26.78 13.12 -34.93
CA LEU A 6 -25.83 13.80 -34.05
C LEU A 6 -25.09 12.75 -33.25
N LEU A 7 -23.79 12.88 -33.11
CA LEU A 7 -22.90 11.93 -32.41
C LEU A 7 -23.44 11.49 -31.01
N GLY A 8 -24.28 12.32 -30.38
CA GLY A 8 -24.95 12.00 -29.11
C GLY A 8 -26.06 10.93 -29.22
N GLU A 9 -26.91 10.99 -30.24
CA GLU A 9 -28.00 10.03 -30.44
C GLU A 9 -27.49 8.61 -30.68
N HIS A 10 -26.41 8.47 -31.43
CA HIS A 10 -25.77 7.17 -31.68
C HIS A 10 -25.16 6.55 -30.40
N THR A 11 -24.65 7.37 -29.50
CA THR A 11 -24.04 6.89 -28.23
C THR A 11 -25.12 6.41 -27.26
N GLU A 12 -26.29 7.05 -27.21
CA GLU A 12 -27.43 6.60 -26.42
C GLU A 12 -28.01 5.29 -26.97
N GLN A 13 -28.05 5.11 -28.28
CA GLN A 13 -28.44 3.85 -28.90
C GLN A 13 -27.54 2.71 -28.52
N ILE A 14 -26.20 2.90 -28.59
CA ILE A 14 -25.22 1.89 -28.15
C ILE A 14 -25.41 1.54 -26.67
N LYS A 15 -25.65 2.54 -25.81
CA LYS A 15 -25.89 2.31 -24.37
C LYS A 15 -27.17 1.47 -24.17
N ALA A 16 -28.22 1.75 -24.90
CA ALA A 16 -29.48 0.99 -24.84
C ALA A 16 -29.30 -0.46 -25.32
N GLU A 17 -28.55 -0.67 -26.41
CA GLU A 17 -28.23 -1.99 -26.95
C GLU A 17 -27.39 -2.80 -25.97
N LEU A 18 -26.36 -2.20 -25.35
CA LEU A 18 -25.56 -2.83 -24.30
C LEU A 18 -26.42 -3.20 -23.09
N THR A 19 -27.34 -2.33 -22.67
CA THR A 19 -28.25 -2.60 -21.55
C THR A 19 -29.12 -3.81 -21.84
N ARG A 20 -29.67 -3.88 -23.05
CA ARG A 20 -30.49 -5.00 -23.50
C ARG A 20 -29.69 -6.29 -23.57
N PHE A 21 -28.51 -6.28 -24.19
CA PHE A 21 -27.65 -7.44 -24.29
C PHE A 21 -27.25 -8.00 -22.90
N LEU A 22 -26.83 -7.12 -21.97
CA LEU A 22 -26.47 -7.53 -20.61
C LEU A 22 -27.64 -8.20 -19.90
N ARG A 23 -28.85 -7.64 -20.02
CA ARG A 23 -30.05 -8.18 -19.38
C ARG A 23 -30.50 -9.50 -20.01
N GLU A 24 -30.58 -9.57 -21.32
CA GLU A 24 -31.18 -10.73 -22.03
C GLU A 24 -30.19 -11.90 -22.13
N THR A 25 -28.90 -11.63 -22.38
CA THR A 25 -27.91 -12.68 -22.64
C THR A 25 -27.17 -13.09 -21.36
N LEU A 26 -26.75 -12.13 -20.54
CA LEU A 26 -25.91 -12.38 -19.36
C LEU A 26 -26.68 -12.32 -18.04
N ARG A 27 -27.98 -11.91 -18.07
CA ARG A 27 -28.81 -11.68 -16.90
C ARG A 27 -28.18 -10.73 -15.87
N LEU A 28 -27.48 -9.70 -16.38
CA LEU A 28 -26.82 -8.66 -15.61
C LEU A 28 -27.55 -7.32 -15.82
N GLU A 29 -27.64 -6.54 -14.76
CA GLU A 29 -28.17 -5.18 -14.85
C GLU A 29 -27.06 -4.16 -14.96
N LEU A 30 -27.21 -3.22 -15.92
CA LEU A 30 -26.29 -2.11 -16.08
C LEU A 30 -26.50 -1.10 -14.96
N ASN A 31 -25.44 -0.76 -14.23
CA ASN A 31 -25.50 0.31 -13.25
C ASN A 31 -25.47 1.67 -13.95
N HIS A 32 -26.64 2.35 -14.00
CA HIS A 32 -26.81 3.62 -14.71
C HIS A 32 -25.97 4.75 -14.13
N ASP A 33 -25.75 4.79 -12.80
CA ASP A 33 -24.96 5.83 -12.13
C ASP A 33 -23.47 5.74 -12.47
N LYS A 34 -23.00 4.53 -12.81
CA LYS A 34 -21.59 4.29 -13.19
C LYS A 34 -21.36 4.26 -14.69
N THR A 35 -22.43 4.13 -15.48
CA THR A 35 -22.34 4.06 -16.94
C THR A 35 -22.76 5.39 -17.55
N LEU A 36 -21.79 6.29 -17.63
CA LEU A 36 -22.00 7.66 -18.11
C LEU A 36 -21.51 7.81 -19.54
N ILE A 37 -22.28 8.56 -20.34
CA ILE A 37 -21.82 9.04 -21.63
C ILE A 37 -21.02 10.32 -21.41
N THR A 38 -19.79 10.34 -21.89
CA THR A 38 -18.83 11.40 -21.60
C THR A 38 -18.32 12.02 -22.91
N HIS A 39 -18.40 13.34 -23.03
CA HIS A 39 -17.85 14.03 -24.19
C HIS A 39 -16.31 13.98 -24.21
N ALA A 40 -15.75 13.29 -25.20
CA ALA A 40 -14.35 12.87 -25.21
C ALA A 40 -13.31 14.03 -25.18
N ARG A 41 -13.67 15.23 -25.66
CA ARG A 41 -12.76 16.39 -25.70
C ARG A 41 -12.82 17.26 -24.47
N THR A 42 -14.01 17.45 -23.90
CA THR A 42 -14.23 18.42 -22.81
C THR A 42 -14.36 17.77 -21.45
N GLN A 43 -14.69 16.49 -21.42
CA GLN A 43 -14.88 15.71 -20.20
C GLN A 43 -13.84 14.60 -20.09
N ARG A 44 -13.89 13.87 -18.97
CA ARG A 44 -12.94 12.79 -18.67
C ARG A 44 -13.72 11.56 -18.25
N ALA A 45 -13.70 10.52 -19.07
CA ALA A 45 -14.27 9.24 -18.68
C ALA A 45 -13.36 8.56 -17.65
N ARG A 46 -13.96 8.00 -16.61
CA ARG A 46 -13.22 7.25 -15.59
C ARG A 46 -13.28 5.76 -15.92
N PHE A 47 -12.14 5.14 -16.11
CA PHE A 47 -12.03 3.72 -16.41
C PHE A 47 -10.79 3.13 -15.73
N LEU A 48 -10.96 2.03 -15.00
CA LEU A 48 -9.88 1.35 -14.26
C LEU A 48 -8.98 2.32 -13.49
N GLY A 49 -9.58 3.27 -12.78
CA GLY A 49 -8.83 4.25 -11.98
C GLY A 49 -8.13 5.36 -12.76
N TYR A 50 -8.12 5.32 -14.10
CA TYR A 50 -7.59 6.38 -14.94
C TYR A 50 -8.70 7.34 -15.41
N HIS A 51 -8.31 8.55 -15.80
CA HIS A 51 -9.11 9.39 -16.66
C HIS A 51 -8.71 9.18 -18.13
N ILE A 52 -9.68 8.84 -18.96
CA ILE A 52 -9.53 8.76 -20.41
C ILE A 52 -10.01 10.06 -21.03
N THR A 53 -9.21 10.66 -21.88
CA THR A 53 -9.53 11.89 -22.64
C THR A 53 -9.02 11.77 -24.07
N VAL A 54 -9.64 12.52 -25.00
CA VAL A 54 -9.09 12.72 -26.32
C VAL A 54 -8.30 14.02 -26.32
N GLN A 55 -7.06 13.94 -26.77
CA GLN A 55 -6.19 15.11 -26.82
C GLN A 55 -6.61 16.06 -27.96
N HIS A 56 -6.57 17.34 -27.67
CA HIS A 56 -6.86 18.39 -28.63
C HIS A 56 -5.93 19.59 -28.35
N ALA A 57 -5.04 19.88 -29.29
CA ALA A 57 -4.12 21.01 -29.22
C ALA A 57 -3.83 21.57 -30.59
N ASN A 58 -4.68 22.51 -31.05
CA ASN A 58 -4.57 23.10 -32.39
C ASN A 58 -3.28 23.92 -32.60
N ALA A 59 -2.78 24.54 -31.53
CA ALA A 59 -1.56 25.34 -31.58
C ALA A 59 -0.28 24.50 -31.62
N ARG A 60 -0.34 23.20 -31.32
CA ARG A 60 0.86 22.34 -31.30
C ARG A 60 1.03 21.63 -32.62
N LEU A 61 1.95 22.15 -33.42
CA LEU A 61 2.39 21.54 -34.69
C LEU A 61 3.73 20.82 -34.45
N THR A 62 3.87 19.61 -34.99
CA THR A 62 5.14 18.89 -35.08
C THR A 62 5.41 18.60 -36.52
N ARG A 63 6.51 19.14 -37.09
CA ARG A 63 6.83 19.08 -38.53
C ARG A 63 5.66 19.58 -39.40
N GLY A 64 5.04 20.71 -39.02
CA GLY A 64 3.93 21.32 -39.76
C GLY A 64 2.58 20.58 -39.66
N ARG A 65 2.47 19.47 -38.90
CA ARG A 65 1.25 18.68 -38.78
C ARG A 65 0.71 18.64 -37.34
N ARG A 66 -0.60 18.62 -37.18
CA ARG A 66 -1.29 18.45 -35.88
C ARG A 66 -1.26 16.98 -35.45
N GLN A 67 -0.20 16.54 -34.77
CA GLN A 67 -0.01 15.13 -34.44
C GLN A 67 -0.73 14.67 -33.14
N VAL A 68 -1.23 15.60 -32.35
CA VAL A 68 -1.80 15.31 -31.02
C VAL A 68 -3.31 15.12 -31.08
N ASN A 69 -3.99 15.81 -32.01
CA ASN A 69 -5.46 15.78 -32.08
C ASN A 69 -5.99 14.39 -32.40
N GLY A 70 -7.03 13.98 -31.63
CA GLY A 70 -7.68 12.69 -31.78
C GLY A 70 -6.99 11.52 -31.04
N LYS A 71 -5.81 11.73 -30.47
CA LYS A 71 -5.13 10.68 -29.69
C LYS A 71 -5.77 10.51 -28.32
N VAL A 72 -6.02 9.26 -27.94
CA VAL A 72 -6.49 8.91 -26.61
C VAL A 72 -5.35 9.09 -25.60
N ALA A 73 -5.66 9.70 -24.46
CA ALA A 73 -4.75 9.91 -23.36
C ALA A 73 -5.27 9.27 -22.07
N LEU A 74 -4.42 8.52 -21.41
CA LEU A 74 -4.61 8.11 -20.02
C LEU A 74 -4.01 9.19 -19.11
N ARG A 75 -4.76 9.57 -18.06
CA ARG A 75 -4.32 10.60 -17.11
C ARG A 75 -4.54 10.15 -15.68
N VAL A 76 -3.71 10.66 -14.78
CA VAL A 76 -3.86 10.44 -13.34
C VAL A 76 -5.02 11.31 -12.83
N PRO A 77 -6.06 10.73 -12.19
CA PRO A 77 -7.14 11.52 -11.63
C PRO A 77 -6.65 12.39 -10.45
N PRO A 78 -6.99 13.68 -10.40
CA PRO A 78 -6.53 14.57 -9.32
C PRO A 78 -7.06 14.18 -7.93
N ASP A 79 -8.25 13.58 -7.87
CA ASP A 79 -8.84 13.08 -6.63
C ASP A 79 -8.03 11.93 -6.03
N VAL A 80 -7.49 11.05 -6.87
CA VAL A 80 -6.59 9.97 -6.43
C VAL A 80 -5.31 10.54 -5.81
N VAL A 81 -4.68 11.52 -6.46
CA VAL A 81 -3.48 12.15 -5.92
C VAL A 81 -3.78 12.79 -4.56
N ARG A 82 -4.91 13.50 -4.44
CA ARG A 82 -5.34 14.11 -3.17
C ARG A 82 -5.60 13.07 -2.08
N ALA A 83 -6.32 12.00 -2.41
CA ALA A 83 -6.64 10.92 -1.47
C ALA A 83 -5.38 10.20 -0.98
N GLN A 84 -4.42 9.92 -1.88
CA GLN A 84 -3.16 9.31 -1.51
C GLN A 84 -2.28 10.26 -0.66
N CYS A 85 -2.24 11.55 -0.98
CA CYS A 85 -1.53 12.54 -0.18
C CYS A 85 -2.13 12.70 1.22
N ALA A 86 -3.45 12.58 1.37
CA ALA A 86 -4.13 12.68 2.66
C ALA A 86 -3.61 11.66 3.68
N ARG A 87 -3.16 10.48 3.22
CA ARG A 87 -2.57 9.42 4.09
C ARG A 87 -1.28 9.86 4.80
N TYR A 88 -0.61 10.87 4.27
CA TYR A 88 0.67 11.40 4.77
C TYR A 88 0.54 12.77 5.43
N ARG A 89 -0.69 13.30 5.52
CA ARG A 89 -0.95 14.64 6.06
C ARG A 89 -1.67 14.57 7.39
N GLY A 90 -1.31 15.49 8.27
CA GLY A 90 -2.08 15.87 9.46
C GLY A 90 -2.29 17.38 9.42
N HIS A 91 -3.52 17.84 9.64
CA HIS A 91 -3.87 19.28 9.56
C HIS A 91 -3.42 19.94 8.24
N GLY A 92 -3.62 19.25 7.11
CA GLY A 92 -3.32 19.78 5.77
C GLY A 92 -1.86 19.70 5.31
N THR A 93 -0.90 19.48 6.20
CA THR A 93 0.54 19.43 5.91
C THR A 93 1.10 18.01 6.11
N PRO A 94 2.20 17.64 5.40
CA PRO A 94 2.86 16.38 5.66
C PRO A 94 3.28 16.25 7.12
N SER A 95 2.88 15.15 7.78
CA SER A 95 3.10 14.90 9.20
C SER A 95 3.82 13.58 9.45
N PRO A 96 4.52 13.41 10.58
CA PRO A 96 5.14 12.14 10.92
C PRO A 96 4.08 11.08 11.20
N ARG A 97 4.40 9.81 10.89
CA ARG A 97 3.54 8.67 11.21
C ARG A 97 4.01 8.04 12.53
N PHE A 98 3.39 8.44 13.63
CA PHE A 98 3.73 7.97 14.98
C PHE A 98 3.79 6.45 15.11
N ARG A 99 2.94 5.73 14.39
CA ARG A 99 2.91 4.26 14.40
C ARG A 99 4.21 3.62 13.91
N LEU A 100 5.00 4.34 13.12
CA LEU A 100 6.23 3.82 12.52
C LEU A 100 7.49 4.21 13.30
N GLN A 101 7.41 5.17 14.21
CA GLN A 101 8.61 5.72 14.87
C GLN A 101 9.43 4.69 15.64
N ASN A 102 8.77 3.64 16.17
CA ASN A 102 9.43 2.59 16.95
C ASN A 102 10.02 1.45 16.08
N LEU A 103 9.80 1.49 14.77
CA LEU A 103 10.42 0.57 13.83
C LEU A 103 11.85 1.00 13.53
N ASP A 104 12.67 0.09 12.99
CA ASP A 104 13.97 0.50 12.49
C ASP A 104 13.87 1.33 11.19
N ASP A 105 14.96 2.01 10.81
CA ASP A 105 14.98 2.90 9.66
C ASP A 105 14.67 2.14 8.36
N TYR A 106 15.16 0.90 8.25
CA TYR A 106 14.87 0.03 7.12
C TYR A 106 13.38 -0.20 6.95
N ASP A 107 12.66 -0.55 8.01
CA ASP A 107 11.22 -0.81 7.93
C ASP A 107 10.42 0.46 7.66
N ILE A 108 10.83 1.60 8.23
CA ILE A 108 10.20 2.90 7.94
C ILE A 108 10.32 3.19 6.44
N VAL A 109 11.54 3.18 5.88
CA VAL A 109 11.77 3.47 4.46
C VAL A 109 11.08 2.44 3.57
N ARG A 110 11.09 1.14 3.95
CA ARG A 110 10.43 0.06 3.22
C ARG A 110 8.92 0.28 3.10
N VAL A 111 8.26 0.66 4.18
CA VAL A 111 6.80 0.91 4.21
C VAL A 111 6.44 2.06 3.29
N TYR A 112 7.08 3.22 3.47
CA TYR A 112 6.84 4.38 2.61
C TYR A 112 7.19 4.11 1.14
N GLY A 113 8.31 3.42 0.90
CA GLY A 113 8.74 3.04 -0.44
C GLY A 113 7.78 2.09 -1.15
N ALA A 114 7.24 1.09 -0.44
CA ALA A 114 6.27 0.16 -1.00
C ALA A 114 4.93 0.84 -1.33
N GLU A 115 4.40 1.66 -0.41
CA GLU A 115 3.16 2.41 -0.64
C GLU A 115 3.29 3.36 -1.83
N TYR A 116 4.38 4.12 -1.91
CA TYR A 116 4.67 5.04 -3.01
C TYR A 116 4.83 4.30 -4.35
N ARG A 117 5.65 3.25 -4.36
CA ARG A 117 5.92 2.44 -5.57
C ARG A 117 4.65 1.80 -6.12
N GLY A 118 3.78 1.27 -5.26
CA GLY A 118 2.51 0.68 -5.68
C GLY A 118 1.65 1.67 -6.46
N VAL A 119 1.51 2.90 -5.97
CA VAL A 119 0.74 3.95 -6.67
C VAL A 119 1.43 4.36 -7.96
N VAL A 120 2.75 4.62 -7.94
CA VAL A 120 3.49 5.06 -9.14
C VAL A 120 3.44 3.99 -10.22
N SER A 121 3.72 2.72 -9.89
CA SER A 121 3.72 1.62 -10.86
C SER A 121 2.35 1.45 -11.53
N TYR A 122 1.27 1.66 -10.78
CA TYR A 122 -0.08 1.61 -11.34
C TYR A 122 -0.34 2.71 -12.38
N TYR A 123 0.21 3.92 -12.17
CA TYR A 123 -0.05 5.09 -13.04
C TYR A 123 1.05 5.40 -14.06
N LEU A 124 2.05 4.52 -14.24
CA LEU A 124 3.12 4.75 -15.24
C LEU A 124 2.63 4.83 -16.68
N LEU A 125 1.48 4.21 -17.01
CA LEU A 125 0.87 4.33 -18.34
C LEU A 125 0.29 5.72 -18.60
N ALA A 126 0.09 6.55 -17.57
CA ALA A 126 -0.47 7.89 -17.72
C ALA A 126 0.52 8.84 -18.39
N GLN A 127 0.02 9.66 -19.33
CA GLN A 127 0.84 10.69 -20.00
C GLN A 127 1.27 11.82 -19.05
N ASP A 128 0.52 12.02 -17.95
CA ASP A 128 0.79 13.02 -16.92
C ASP A 128 1.24 12.39 -15.59
N ALA A 129 1.99 11.29 -15.66
CA ALA A 129 2.55 10.61 -14.48
C ALA A 129 3.37 11.56 -13.58
N TRP A 130 3.93 12.65 -14.12
CA TRP A 130 4.62 13.70 -13.37
C TRP A 130 3.76 14.33 -12.26
N ARG A 131 2.42 14.26 -12.36
CA ARG A 131 1.49 14.72 -11.30
C ARG A 131 1.66 13.97 -9.99
N LEU A 132 2.22 12.75 -10.03
CA LEU A 132 2.57 11.98 -8.84
C LEU A 132 3.75 12.59 -8.07
N GLY A 133 4.43 13.61 -8.59
CA GLY A 133 5.43 14.39 -7.88
C GLY A 133 4.90 15.02 -6.59
N THR A 134 3.63 15.43 -6.57
CA THR A 134 2.98 15.91 -5.34
C THR A 134 2.88 14.81 -4.28
N LEU A 135 2.53 13.59 -4.69
CA LEU A 135 2.49 12.43 -3.80
C LEU A 135 3.90 12.08 -3.30
N GLN A 136 4.89 12.09 -4.21
CA GLN A 136 6.29 11.87 -3.85
C GLN A 136 6.74 12.85 -2.77
N TRP A 137 6.47 14.13 -2.95
CA TRP A 137 6.82 15.16 -1.99
C TRP A 137 6.10 14.95 -0.63
N CYS A 138 4.79 14.69 -0.64
CA CYS A 138 4.03 14.44 0.59
C CYS A 138 4.57 13.22 1.36
N ALA A 139 4.77 12.10 0.66
CA ALA A 139 5.24 10.87 1.28
C ALA A 139 6.69 10.99 1.78
N LEU A 140 7.59 11.59 0.97
CA LEU A 140 8.97 11.85 1.36
C LEU A 140 9.07 12.72 2.61
N THR A 141 8.35 13.85 2.61
CA THR A 141 8.37 14.77 3.75
C THR A 141 7.84 14.11 5.01
N SER A 142 6.76 13.34 4.91
CA SER A 142 6.22 12.55 6.03
C SER A 142 7.21 11.50 6.53
N MET A 143 7.88 10.78 5.63
CA MET A 143 8.92 9.80 5.97
C MET A 143 10.08 10.45 6.72
N LEU A 144 10.63 11.52 6.18
CA LEU A 144 11.75 12.24 6.80
C LEU A 144 11.37 12.83 8.16
N LYS A 145 10.13 13.35 8.32
CA LYS A 145 9.61 13.79 9.63
C LYS A 145 9.49 12.64 10.61
N THR A 146 9.09 11.43 10.15
CA THR A 146 9.01 10.23 10.99
C THR A 146 10.39 9.80 11.48
N LEU A 147 11.39 9.80 10.59
CA LEU A 147 12.78 9.51 10.94
C LEU A 147 13.38 10.58 11.86
N ALA A 148 13.11 11.87 11.58
CA ALA A 148 13.59 12.98 12.42
C ALA A 148 13.01 12.89 13.84
N MET A 149 11.75 12.56 13.97
CA MET A 149 11.11 12.36 15.28
C MET A 149 11.72 11.16 16.02
N LYS A 150 11.93 10.03 15.35
CA LYS A 150 12.59 8.85 15.93
C LYS A 150 13.99 9.17 16.47
N HIS A 151 14.79 9.85 15.67
CA HIS A 151 16.19 10.16 15.98
C HIS A 151 16.39 11.48 16.76
N LYS A 152 15.29 12.13 17.19
CA LYS A 152 15.33 13.46 17.84
C LYS A 152 16.22 14.43 17.05
N SER A 153 16.04 14.50 15.75
CA SER A 153 16.90 15.20 14.80
C SER A 153 16.08 16.09 13.85
N THR A 154 16.71 16.69 12.86
CA THR A 154 16.05 17.53 11.86
C THR A 154 15.77 16.77 10.57
N VAL A 155 14.75 17.20 9.82
CA VAL A 155 14.41 16.65 8.50
C VAL A 155 15.59 16.74 7.53
N THR A 156 16.33 17.84 7.57
CA THR A 156 17.53 18.07 6.71
C THR A 156 18.64 17.06 7.02
N LYS A 157 18.93 16.82 8.30
CA LYS A 157 19.94 15.83 8.70
C LYS A 157 19.52 14.40 8.27
N MET A 158 18.24 14.06 8.42
CA MET A 158 17.71 12.75 7.98
C MET A 158 17.75 12.63 6.45
N ALA A 159 17.43 13.69 5.72
CA ALA A 159 17.55 13.71 4.27
C ALA A 159 18.99 13.46 3.82
N ALA A 160 19.96 14.14 4.41
CA ALA A 160 21.37 13.94 4.09
C ALA A 160 21.87 12.52 4.42
N ARG A 161 21.44 11.97 5.57
CA ARG A 161 21.84 10.63 6.02
C ARG A 161 21.35 9.51 5.12
N HIS A 162 20.13 9.64 4.59
CA HIS A 162 19.49 8.58 3.81
C HIS A 162 19.52 8.81 2.30
N MET A 163 20.06 9.96 1.85
CA MET A 163 20.13 10.27 0.43
C MET A 163 21.02 9.28 -0.31
N ALA A 164 20.51 8.76 -1.42
CA ALA A 164 21.20 7.85 -2.31
C ALA A 164 20.76 8.09 -3.77
N THR A 165 21.38 7.39 -4.69
CA THR A 165 21.05 7.42 -6.11
C THR A 165 20.67 6.02 -6.58
N ALA A 166 19.66 5.93 -7.45
CA ALA A 166 19.29 4.70 -8.15
C ALA A 166 19.59 4.87 -9.64
N ALA A 167 20.06 3.82 -10.30
CA ALA A 167 20.26 3.82 -11.75
C ALA A 167 18.91 3.88 -12.47
N ASP A 168 18.82 4.65 -13.55
CA ASP A 168 17.68 4.74 -14.47
C ASP A 168 18.20 4.78 -15.92
N GLY A 169 18.40 3.60 -16.51
CA GLY A 169 19.07 3.50 -17.81
C GLY A 169 20.47 4.12 -17.75
N ASP A 170 20.72 5.12 -18.61
CA ASP A 170 21.99 5.84 -18.65
C ASP A 170 22.13 6.96 -17.61
N GLY A 171 21.12 7.15 -16.75
CA GLY A 171 21.06 8.21 -15.76
C GLY A 171 20.96 7.71 -14.34
N THR A 172 20.91 8.67 -13.41
CA THR A 172 20.68 8.39 -12.00
C THR A 172 19.52 9.22 -11.46
N LEU A 173 18.72 8.63 -10.60
CA LEU A 173 17.62 9.29 -9.91
C LEU A 173 17.89 9.34 -8.41
N ARG A 174 17.53 10.47 -7.80
CA ARG A 174 17.62 10.61 -6.35
C ARG A 174 16.62 9.67 -5.68
N CYS A 175 17.11 8.92 -4.71
CA CYS A 175 16.30 8.11 -3.82
C CYS A 175 16.75 8.28 -2.37
N PHE A 176 16.07 7.61 -1.46
CA PHE A 176 16.44 7.56 -0.03
C PHE A 176 16.51 6.10 0.38
N GLU A 177 17.62 5.71 1.00
CA GLU A 177 17.88 4.34 1.38
C GLU A 177 18.05 4.18 2.89
N ALA A 178 17.64 3.02 3.38
CA ALA A 178 18.03 2.53 4.69
C ALA A 178 18.42 1.05 4.57
N ARG A 179 19.44 0.66 5.32
CA ARG A 179 20.01 -0.67 5.30
C ARG A 179 19.83 -1.34 6.66
N ARG A 180 19.64 -2.65 6.63
CA ARG A 180 19.63 -3.51 7.81
C ARG A 180 20.65 -4.61 7.60
N ALA A 181 21.69 -4.61 8.43
CA ALA A 181 22.72 -5.65 8.42
C ALA A 181 22.12 -7.02 8.80
N ARG A 182 22.60 -8.07 8.15
CA ARG A 182 22.26 -9.45 8.47
C ARG A 182 23.52 -10.27 8.67
N LYS A 183 23.60 -10.98 9.81
CA LYS A 183 24.74 -11.84 10.12
C LYS A 183 24.86 -12.94 9.05
N GLY A 184 26.01 -13.00 8.34
CA GLY A 184 26.32 -14.00 7.33
C GLY A 184 25.49 -13.92 6.02
N LYS A 185 24.80 -12.80 5.76
CA LYS A 185 24.02 -12.56 4.53
C LYS A 185 24.15 -11.11 4.09
N GLU A 186 23.88 -10.84 2.83
CA GLU A 186 23.83 -9.46 2.31
C GLU A 186 22.83 -8.59 3.09
N ASP A 187 23.16 -7.32 3.22
CA ASP A 187 22.30 -6.34 3.86
C ASP A 187 20.95 -6.22 3.15
N LEU A 188 19.91 -6.05 3.93
CA LEU A 188 18.62 -5.65 3.38
C LEU A 188 18.65 -4.16 3.05
N VAL A 189 18.28 -3.80 1.83
CA VAL A 189 18.19 -2.41 1.37
C VAL A 189 16.73 -2.05 1.11
N ALA A 190 16.26 -1.02 1.78
CA ALA A 190 14.95 -0.41 1.51
C ALA A 190 15.15 0.93 0.81
N ARG A 191 14.32 1.22 -0.21
CA ARG A 191 14.40 2.45 -1.01
C ARG A 191 13.05 3.14 -1.11
N PHE A 192 13.10 4.47 -1.03
CA PHE A 192 12.00 5.38 -1.35
C PHE A 192 12.41 6.29 -2.50
N GLY A 193 11.56 6.44 -3.53
CA GLY A 193 11.89 7.20 -4.74
C GLY A 193 12.72 6.40 -5.76
N GLY A 194 13.50 7.09 -6.58
CA GLY A 194 14.30 6.46 -7.63
C GLY A 194 13.46 5.85 -8.77
N ILE A 195 12.25 6.37 -9.00
CA ILE A 195 11.35 5.95 -10.08
C ILE A 195 11.05 7.18 -10.94
N PRO A 196 11.28 7.10 -12.26
CA PRO A 196 11.00 8.22 -13.16
C PRO A 196 9.48 8.45 -13.25
N LEU A 197 9.04 9.69 -13.03
CA LEU A 197 7.63 10.08 -13.14
C LEU A 197 7.32 10.52 -14.58
N ARG A 198 7.57 9.66 -15.52
CA ARG A 198 7.27 9.83 -16.94
C ARG A 198 6.44 8.67 -17.47
N GLN A 199 5.71 8.90 -18.56
CA GLN A 199 4.95 7.82 -19.20
C GLN A 199 5.90 6.69 -19.61
N ASP A 200 5.57 5.48 -19.18
CA ASP A 200 6.16 4.26 -19.69
C ASP A 200 5.05 3.43 -20.35
N ARG A 201 5.10 3.33 -21.68
CA ARG A 201 4.09 2.59 -22.47
C ARG A 201 4.23 1.08 -22.37
N GLN A 202 5.38 0.61 -21.91
CA GLN A 202 5.67 -0.81 -21.73
C GLN A 202 5.55 -1.25 -20.26
N ALA A 203 5.14 -0.32 -19.39
CA ALA A 203 4.99 -0.63 -17.97
C ALA A 203 4.04 -1.81 -17.76
N VAL A 204 4.52 -2.81 -17.06
CA VAL A 204 3.70 -3.93 -16.60
C VAL A 204 3.18 -3.58 -15.21
N ILE A 205 1.87 -3.44 -15.08
CA ILE A 205 1.23 -3.20 -13.79
C ILE A 205 1.40 -4.47 -12.95
N ARG A 206 2.26 -4.40 -11.95
CA ARG A 206 2.42 -5.45 -10.94
C ARG A 206 1.75 -4.97 -9.67
N ASP A 207 0.81 -5.73 -9.15
CA ASP A 207 0.27 -5.52 -7.81
C ASP A 207 0.98 -6.48 -6.84
N PRO A 208 2.06 -6.04 -6.17
CA PRO A 208 2.80 -6.87 -5.23
C PRO A 208 2.00 -7.12 -3.93
N GLY A 209 0.78 -6.63 -3.86
CA GLY A 209 0.00 -6.60 -2.63
C GLY A 209 0.57 -5.65 -1.56
N PRO A 210 -0.16 -5.40 -0.48
CA PRO A 210 0.33 -4.58 0.62
C PRO A 210 1.53 -5.28 1.28
N ALA A 211 2.67 -4.59 1.35
CA ALA A 211 3.82 -5.10 2.09
C ALA A 211 3.39 -5.40 3.53
N PRO A 212 3.65 -6.63 4.04
CA PRO A 212 3.31 -6.97 5.40
C PRO A 212 4.02 -5.99 6.33
N LEU A 213 3.24 -5.22 7.08
CA LEU A 213 3.78 -4.30 8.06
C LEU A 213 4.35 -5.13 9.23
N PRO A 214 5.56 -4.83 9.71
CA PRO A 214 6.13 -5.48 10.88
C PRO A 214 5.50 -4.93 12.17
N TYR A 215 4.23 -4.56 12.13
CA TYR A 215 3.54 -4.18 13.35
C TYR A 215 3.37 -5.39 14.25
N PRO A 216 3.56 -5.23 15.56
CA PRO A 216 3.01 -6.19 16.51
C PRO A 216 1.53 -6.35 16.15
N ARG A 217 1.12 -7.57 15.91
CA ARG A 217 -0.24 -7.86 15.42
C ARG A 217 -1.24 -7.15 16.33
N LYS A 218 -2.18 -6.42 15.74
CA LYS A 218 -3.30 -5.78 16.46
C LYS A 218 -3.98 -6.74 17.43
N GLU A 219 -3.95 -8.02 17.11
CA GLU A 219 -4.44 -9.14 17.90
C GLU A 219 -3.77 -9.27 19.29
N LEU A 220 -2.44 -9.19 19.36
CA LEU A 220 -1.75 -9.26 20.65
C LEU A 220 -2.13 -8.07 21.54
N ILE A 221 -2.16 -6.87 20.96
CA ILE A 221 -2.56 -5.65 21.69
C ILE A 221 -4.02 -5.75 22.13
N SER A 222 -4.92 -6.20 21.25
CA SER A 222 -6.33 -6.39 21.58
C SER A 222 -6.53 -7.41 22.72
N ARG A 223 -5.77 -8.49 22.72
CA ARG A 223 -5.80 -9.51 23.77
C ARG A 223 -5.28 -8.98 25.10
N LEU A 224 -4.16 -8.22 25.08
CA LEU A 224 -3.62 -7.55 26.27
C LEU A 224 -4.59 -6.53 26.86
N THR A 225 -5.28 -5.78 25.98
CA THR A 225 -6.24 -4.74 26.41
C THR A 225 -7.47 -5.33 27.11
N LYS A 226 -7.83 -6.58 26.80
CA LYS A 226 -8.92 -7.29 27.52
C LYS A 226 -8.62 -7.55 28.99
N ARG A 227 -7.33 -7.61 29.34
CA ARG A 227 -6.87 -7.93 30.72
C ARG A 227 -7.44 -9.24 31.28
N GLU A 228 -7.67 -10.21 30.40
CA GLU A 228 -8.17 -11.54 30.76
C GLU A 228 -7.07 -12.58 30.55
N CYS A 229 -6.89 -13.47 31.51
CA CYS A 229 -5.99 -14.61 31.40
C CYS A 229 -6.58 -15.64 30.44
N GLU A 230 -5.82 -16.05 29.40
CA GLU A 230 -6.31 -17.03 28.41
C GLU A 230 -6.35 -18.49 28.91
N LEU A 231 -5.84 -18.76 30.13
CA LEU A 231 -5.87 -20.10 30.76
C LEU A 231 -6.97 -20.23 31.82
N CYS A 232 -7.08 -19.25 32.71
CA CYS A 232 -8.06 -19.32 33.80
C CYS A 232 -9.21 -18.31 33.65
N GLU A 233 -9.23 -17.53 32.59
CA GLU A 233 -10.26 -16.56 32.24
C GLU A 233 -10.50 -15.44 33.28
N THR A 234 -9.64 -15.34 34.28
CA THR A 234 -9.76 -14.30 35.33
C THR A 234 -9.28 -12.96 34.80
N GLY A 235 -10.08 -11.91 35.05
CA GLY A 235 -9.73 -10.50 34.77
C GLY A 235 -8.73 -9.97 35.81
N THR A 236 -7.46 -9.76 35.43
CA THR A 236 -6.41 -9.28 36.32
C THR A 236 -5.26 -8.69 35.51
N THR A 237 -4.19 -8.29 36.19
CA THR A 237 -2.94 -7.93 35.53
C THR A 237 -2.37 -9.14 34.80
N VAL A 238 -2.16 -9.00 33.47
CA VAL A 238 -1.71 -10.06 32.61
C VAL A 238 -0.32 -9.77 32.00
N ALA A 239 0.44 -10.84 31.81
CA ALA A 239 1.74 -10.82 31.12
C ALA A 239 1.69 -11.65 29.84
N VAL A 240 2.68 -11.45 28.97
CA VAL A 240 2.80 -12.23 27.73
C VAL A 240 3.82 -13.35 27.94
N HIS A 241 3.36 -14.58 27.89
CA HIS A 241 4.23 -15.74 27.77
C HIS A 241 4.54 -15.98 26.27
N GLN A 242 5.81 -16.20 25.90
CA GLN A 242 6.22 -16.38 24.51
C GLN A 242 7.11 -17.60 24.35
N VAL A 243 6.84 -18.39 23.31
CA VAL A 243 7.69 -19.50 22.87
C VAL A 243 8.46 -19.14 21.60
N THR A 244 9.68 -19.63 21.47
CA THR A 244 10.56 -19.35 20.32
C THR A 244 10.07 -20.01 19.03
N GLY A 245 9.39 -21.14 19.12
CA GLY A 245 8.83 -21.87 17.98
C GLY A 245 7.64 -22.74 18.38
N LEU A 246 6.70 -22.97 17.48
CA LEU A 246 5.57 -23.87 17.71
C LEU A 246 5.97 -25.35 17.79
N ASN A 247 7.10 -25.71 17.22
CA ASN A 247 7.70 -27.05 17.33
C ASN A 247 8.19 -27.38 18.76
N LYS A 248 8.34 -26.35 19.60
CA LYS A 248 8.70 -26.55 21.02
C LYS A 248 7.50 -26.77 21.94
N LEU A 249 6.30 -26.86 21.40
CA LEU A 249 5.08 -27.11 22.19
C LEU A 249 4.82 -28.61 22.44
N GLY A 250 5.71 -29.48 21.98
CA GLY A 250 5.55 -30.94 22.08
C GLY A 250 4.49 -31.47 21.09
N GLU A 251 4.38 -32.78 21.03
CA GLU A 251 3.36 -33.44 20.21
C GLU A 251 1.98 -33.38 20.91
N PRO A 252 0.88 -33.24 20.15
CA PRO A 252 -0.46 -33.27 20.68
C PRO A 252 -0.75 -34.64 21.34
N GLY A 253 -1.13 -34.66 22.59
CA GLY A 253 -1.45 -35.90 23.30
C GLY A 253 -1.74 -35.69 24.78
N PRO A 254 -2.09 -36.78 25.53
CA PRO A 254 -2.45 -36.71 26.93
C PRO A 254 -1.37 -36.15 27.86
N GLY A 255 -0.10 -36.21 27.46
CA GLY A 255 1.03 -35.66 28.22
C GLY A 255 1.37 -34.20 27.93
N GLN A 256 0.68 -33.56 26.97
CA GLN A 256 0.94 -32.17 26.63
C GLN A 256 0.30 -31.22 27.65
N PRO A 257 1.05 -30.29 28.27
CA PRO A 257 0.48 -29.31 29.21
C PRO A 257 -0.65 -28.49 28.56
N ALA A 258 -1.69 -28.17 29.31
CA ALA A 258 -2.89 -27.47 28.82
C ALA A 258 -2.55 -26.13 28.12
N TRP A 259 -1.55 -25.39 28.64
CA TRP A 259 -1.09 -24.14 28.01
C TRP A 259 -0.45 -24.37 26.64
N ALA A 260 0.36 -25.43 26.47
CA ALA A 260 1.00 -25.78 25.22
C ALA A 260 -0.03 -26.28 24.21
N ALA A 261 -0.99 -27.10 24.63
CA ALA A 261 -2.11 -27.54 23.78
C ALA A 261 -2.95 -26.36 23.30
N LEU A 262 -3.23 -25.38 24.17
CA LEU A 262 -3.95 -24.15 23.75
C LEU A 262 -3.19 -23.33 22.73
N MET A 263 -1.87 -23.14 22.91
CA MET A 263 -1.00 -22.43 21.97
C MET A 263 -0.92 -23.17 20.62
N ALA A 264 -0.78 -24.48 20.63
CA ALA A 264 -0.75 -25.33 19.44
C ALA A 264 -2.09 -25.27 18.70
N LYS A 265 -3.22 -25.44 19.39
CA LYS A 265 -4.58 -25.33 18.83
C LYS A 265 -4.82 -23.98 18.16
N LYS A 266 -4.43 -22.89 18.81
CA LYS A 266 -4.58 -21.53 18.28
C LYS A 266 -3.46 -21.13 17.29
N ARG A 267 -2.46 -22.00 17.07
CA ARG A 267 -1.26 -21.76 16.23
C ARG A 267 -0.59 -20.42 16.55
N ARG A 268 -0.43 -20.13 17.84
CA ARG A 268 0.12 -18.86 18.34
C ARG A 268 1.38 -19.09 19.16
N LYS A 269 2.35 -18.20 19.00
CA LYS A 269 3.60 -18.19 19.78
C LYS A 269 3.50 -17.38 21.07
N THR A 270 2.37 -16.75 21.34
CA THR A 270 2.14 -15.91 22.52
C THR A 270 0.86 -16.29 23.21
N LEU A 271 0.91 -16.31 24.56
CA LEU A 271 -0.22 -16.54 25.45
C LEU A 271 -0.30 -15.38 26.44
N ILE A 272 -1.50 -14.88 26.69
CA ILE A 272 -1.76 -13.84 27.69
C ILE A 272 -2.18 -14.53 28.98
N VAL A 273 -1.41 -14.36 30.05
CA VAL A 273 -1.62 -15.10 31.31
C VAL A 273 -1.46 -14.20 32.53
N CYS A 274 -2.19 -14.50 33.60
CA CYS A 274 -1.97 -13.89 34.91
C CYS A 274 -0.69 -14.43 35.57
N ALA A 275 -0.17 -13.75 36.58
CA ALA A 275 1.05 -14.16 37.26
C ALA A 275 1.01 -15.63 37.79
N PRO A 276 -0.05 -16.09 38.46
CA PRO A 276 -0.12 -17.49 38.91
C PRO A 276 -0.07 -18.51 37.76
N CYS A 277 -0.76 -18.23 36.64
CA CYS A 277 -0.72 -19.11 35.48
C CYS A 277 0.65 -19.05 34.77
N HIS A 278 1.32 -17.91 34.78
CA HIS A 278 2.67 -17.76 34.23
C HIS A 278 3.69 -18.59 35.00
N ASP A 279 3.62 -18.55 36.32
CA ASP A 279 4.46 -19.35 37.20
C ASP A 279 4.19 -20.85 37.03
N HIS A 280 2.91 -21.24 36.88
CA HIS A 280 2.53 -22.61 36.55
C HIS A 280 3.09 -23.10 35.21
N ILE A 281 3.15 -22.27 34.19
CA ILE A 281 3.77 -22.61 32.89
C ILE A 281 5.27 -22.91 33.09
N HIS A 282 5.97 -22.12 33.89
CA HIS A 282 7.40 -22.32 34.15
C HIS A 282 7.68 -23.52 35.01
N ALA A 283 6.77 -23.85 35.94
CA ALA A 283 6.87 -25.06 36.77
C ALA A 283 6.57 -26.35 35.98
N ASN A 284 5.78 -26.25 34.90
CA ASN A 284 5.40 -27.40 34.05
C ASN A 284 5.84 -27.16 32.58
N PRO A 285 7.13 -27.19 32.31
CA PRO A 285 7.63 -27.03 30.94
C PRO A 285 7.22 -28.26 30.10
N VAL A 286 7.12 -28.04 28.76
CA VAL A 286 6.96 -29.15 27.82
C VAL A 286 8.19 -30.04 27.93
N ALA A 287 8.00 -31.35 28.10
CA ALA A 287 9.09 -32.30 28.07
C ALA A 287 9.84 -32.15 26.73
N SER A 288 11.12 -31.78 26.77
CA SER A 288 11.96 -31.74 25.60
C SER A 288 12.05 -33.16 25.03
N ALA A 289 11.55 -33.38 23.81
CA ALA A 289 11.93 -34.57 23.06
C ALA A 289 13.46 -34.57 22.96
N ALA A 290 14.10 -35.58 23.53
CA ALA A 290 15.53 -35.85 23.49
C ALA A 290 15.98 -36.04 22.04
#